data_4aacb8f32e26d9478da61ebea8f6469e
#
_entry.id   4aacb8f32e26d9478da61ebea8f6469e
#
_cell.length_a   1.000
_cell.length_b   1.000
_cell.length_c   1.000
_cell.angle_alpha   90.00
_cell.angle_beta   90.00
_cell.angle_gamma   90.00
#
_symmetry.space_group_name_H-M   'P 1'
#
loop_
_entity.id
_entity.type
_entity.pdbx_description
1 polymer ?
#
loop_
_entity_poly.entity_id
_entity_poly.type
_entity_poly.pdbx_seq_one_letter_code
_entity_poly.pdbx_strand_id
1 'polypeptide(L)'
;MKIAFFTETFLPKVDGIVTRLTKTVKHLVDAGDEVMVFCPEGCPEEYMGARLIGVPAMPLPLYPELKLALPRPAVSEAIDSFEPDLIHVVNPAVLGLGGIWLAKTKSIPLVASYHTHLPKYLEHYGMGMLEPLLWELLKAAHNQALLNLCTSTAMVQELSDKGIQHTDLWQRGVDTELFSPELRSNAMRQRLMGDQDDRGALLLYVGRLSAEKQIERIKPVLEALPDARLALVGDGPHRQQLEKHFEGTATTFVGYLAGEELASAYASGDAFLFPSSTETLGLVLLEAMAAGCPVVGANRG
;
A
#
# COMPACT_ATOMS: atom_id res chain seq x y z
N MET A 1 -1.47 -9.17 24.49
CA MET A 1 -0.16 -9.67 24.03
C MET A 1 0.78 -8.50 23.80
N LYS A 2 2.10 -8.74 23.77
CA LYS A 2 3.11 -7.75 23.35
C LYS A 2 3.56 -8.09 21.93
N ILE A 3 3.34 -7.19 20.99
CA ILE A 3 3.60 -7.45 19.56
C ILE A 3 4.60 -6.42 19.02
N ALA A 4 5.71 -6.90 18.44
CA ALA A 4 6.71 -6.06 17.80
C ALA A 4 6.61 -6.17 16.27
N PHE A 5 6.33 -5.05 15.59
CA PHE A 5 6.34 -4.96 14.13
C PHE A 5 7.69 -4.45 13.62
N PHE A 6 8.16 -5.05 12.52
CA PHE A 6 9.30 -4.57 11.75
C PHE A 6 8.85 -4.25 10.33
N THR A 7 8.98 -3.00 9.90
CA THR A 7 8.51 -2.54 8.59
C THR A 7 9.45 -1.51 7.97
N GLU A 8 9.69 -1.64 6.66
CA GLU A 8 10.48 -0.66 5.89
C GLU A 8 9.68 0.60 5.51
N THR A 9 8.39 0.66 5.85
CA THR A 9 7.53 1.80 5.54
C THR A 9 6.48 2.01 6.62
N PHE A 10 6.39 3.24 7.12
CA PHE A 10 5.37 3.66 8.09
C PHE A 10 5.13 5.17 7.96
N LEU A 11 4.29 5.73 8.84
CA LEU A 11 4.05 7.17 8.89
C LEU A 11 5.39 7.97 8.94
N PRO A 12 5.46 9.17 8.35
CA PRO A 12 4.38 9.96 7.73
C PRO A 12 4.05 9.58 6.28
N LYS A 13 4.69 8.56 5.72
CA LYS A 13 4.36 8.08 4.37
C LYS A 13 2.94 7.54 4.33
N VAL A 14 2.23 7.75 3.22
CA VAL A 14 0.88 7.22 2.98
C VAL A 14 0.91 6.33 1.75
N ASP A 15 0.71 5.04 1.96
CA ASP A 15 0.53 4.03 0.91
C ASP A 15 -0.36 2.89 1.44
N GLY A 16 -0.67 1.91 0.58
CA GLY A 16 -1.56 0.80 0.95
C GLY A 16 -1.03 -0.07 2.10
N ILE A 17 0.30 -0.19 2.26
CA ILE A 17 0.92 -0.93 3.35
C ILE A 17 0.74 -0.16 4.66
N VAL A 18 1.08 1.13 4.65
CA VAL A 18 0.96 2.01 5.82
C VAL A 18 -0.51 2.11 6.26
N THR A 19 -1.44 2.31 5.33
CA THR A 19 -2.88 2.34 5.62
C THR A 19 -3.34 1.06 6.31
N ARG A 20 -2.87 -0.09 5.85
CA ARG A 20 -3.20 -1.38 6.47
C ARG A 20 -2.58 -1.52 7.85
N LEU A 21 -1.29 -1.23 7.97
CA LEU A 21 -0.58 -1.36 9.24
C LEU A 21 -1.13 -0.43 10.32
N THR A 22 -1.43 0.82 9.99
CA THR A 22 -1.99 1.78 10.94
C THR A 22 -3.35 1.32 11.47
N LYS A 23 -4.22 0.78 10.60
CA LYS A 23 -5.50 0.19 11.03
C LYS A 23 -5.30 -1.06 11.89
N THR A 24 -4.34 -1.93 11.52
CA THR A 24 -4.01 -3.13 12.30
C THR A 24 -3.46 -2.76 13.67
N VAL A 25 -2.52 -1.83 13.74
CA VAL A 25 -1.93 -1.34 15.00
C VAL A 25 -3.03 -0.77 15.90
N LYS A 26 -3.87 0.12 15.34
CA LYS A 26 -5.01 0.68 16.09
C LYS A 26 -5.91 -0.41 16.65
N HIS A 27 -6.30 -1.38 15.83
CA HIS A 27 -7.20 -2.47 16.26
C HIS A 27 -6.58 -3.33 17.38
N LEU A 28 -5.29 -3.64 17.30
CA LEU A 28 -4.58 -4.39 18.33
C LEU A 28 -4.53 -3.61 19.66
N VAL A 29 -4.22 -2.33 19.62
CA VAL A 29 -4.21 -1.47 20.81
C VAL A 29 -5.62 -1.34 21.39
N ASP A 30 -6.65 -1.14 20.57
CA ASP A 30 -8.05 -1.11 21.02
C ASP A 30 -8.49 -2.45 21.65
N ALA A 31 -7.89 -3.56 21.21
CA ALA A 31 -8.12 -4.90 21.79
C ALA A 31 -7.33 -5.15 23.11
N GLY A 32 -6.51 -4.18 23.53
CA GLY A 32 -5.72 -4.26 24.77
C GLY A 32 -4.34 -4.88 24.61
N ASP A 33 -3.85 -5.02 23.38
CA ASP A 33 -2.48 -5.45 23.10
C ASP A 33 -1.48 -4.28 23.22
N GLU A 34 -0.27 -4.57 23.69
CA GLU A 34 0.85 -3.64 23.67
C GLU A 34 1.59 -3.77 22.32
N VAL A 35 1.72 -2.67 21.59
CA VAL A 35 2.32 -2.69 20.26
C VAL A 35 3.55 -1.79 20.19
N MET A 36 4.63 -2.33 19.65
CA MET A 36 5.85 -1.60 19.29
C MET A 36 6.12 -1.74 17.80
N VAL A 37 6.46 -0.64 17.11
CA VAL A 37 6.74 -0.65 15.67
C VAL A 37 8.14 -0.11 15.41
N PHE A 38 8.99 -0.92 14.81
CA PHE A 38 10.28 -0.52 14.26
C PHE A 38 10.12 -0.13 12.80
N CYS A 39 10.46 1.09 12.46
CA CYS A 39 10.28 1.66 11.12
C CYS A 39 11.43 2.64 10.79
N PRO A 40 11.56 3.09 9.53
CA PRO A 40 12.56 4.10 9.19
C PRO A 40 12.39 5.39 9.99
N GLU A 41 13.50 6.04 10.31
CA GLU A 41 13.52 7.32 11.01
C GLU A 41 12.66 8.40 10.33
N GLY A 42 12.15 9.35 11.14
CA GLY A 42 11.20 10.38 10.71
C GLY A 42 9.75 10.02 10.98
N CYS A 43 9.49 8.85 11.57
CA CYS A 43 8.17 8.51 12.11
C CYS A 43 7.88 9.29 13.41
N PRO A 44 6.60 9.47 13.81
CA PRO A 44 6.27 9.95 15.15
C PRO A 44 6.77 8.97 16.23
N GLU A 45 6.85 9.41 17.48
CA GLU A 45 7.27 8.54 18.59
C GLU A 45 6.16 7.57 19.03
N GLU A 46 4.90 7.94 18.76
CA GLU A 46 3.72 7.17 19.13
C GLU A 46 2.64 7.27 18.03
N TYR A 47 1.84 6.22 17.90
CA TYR A 47 0.64 6.21 17.07
C TYR A 47 -0.46 5.39 17.75
N MET A 48 -1.57 6.04 18.13
CA MET A 48 -2.75 5.41 18.73
C MET A 48 -2.43 4.50 19.94
N GLY A 49 -1.45 4.88 20.76
CA GLY A 49 -1.01 4.09 21.91
C GLY A 49 0.11 3.07 21.61
N ALA A 50 0.47 2.86 20.37
CA ALA A 50 1.62 2.05 20.00
C ALA A 50 2.90 2.87 20.01
N ARG A 51 3.98 2.35 20.60
CA ARG A 51 5.30 2.98 20.59
C ARG A 51 6.00 2.75 19.26
N LEU A 52 6.50 3.82 18.63
CA LEU A 52 7.26 3.76 17.39
C LEU A 52 8.74 4.04 17.64
N ILE A 53 9.60 3.21 17.03
CA ILE A 53 11.06 3.36 17.12
C ILE A 53 11.60 3.59 15.72
N GLY A 54 12.03 4.82 15.47
CA GLY A 54 12.69 5.22 14.23
C GLY A 54 14.11 4.66 14.15
N VAL A 55 14.39 3.86 13.12
CA VAL A 55 15.69 3.30 12.83
C VAL A 55 16.34 4.10 11.71
N PRO A 56 17.60 4.57 11.87
CA PRO A 56 18.30 5.29 10.82
C PRO A 56 18.31 4.52 9.50
N ALA A 57 17.92 5.21 8.45
CA ALA A 57 17.68 4.60 7.15
C ALA A 57 18.32 5.39 6.02
N MET A 58 18.76 4.70 4.98
CA MET A 58 19.29 5.29 3.76
C MET A 58 18.34 5.02 2.59
N PRO A 59 18.12 6.01 1.71
CA PRO A 59 17.35 5.78 0.49
C PRO A 59 18.10 4.81 -0.42
N LEU A 60 17.38 3.88 -1.05
CA LEU A 60 17.95 3.00 -2.06
C LEU A 60 18.24 3.84 -3.34
N PRO A 61 19.48 3.83 -3.87
CA PRO A 61 19.83 4.69 -5.02
C PRO A 61 18.95 4.51 -6.27
N LEU A 62 18.49 3.28 -6.53
CA LEU A 62 17.62 2.92 -7.65
C LEU A 62 16.13 3.18 -7.36
N TYR A 63 15.75 3.30 -6.09
CA TYR A 63 14.38 3.53 -5.64
C TYR A 63 14.40 4.39 -4.36
N PRO A 64 14.60 5.73 -4.48
CA PRO A 64 14.83 6.63 -3.33
C PRO A 64 13.70 6.65 -2.30
N GLU A 65 12.51 6.20 -2.69
CA GLU A 65 11.36 6.14 -1.82
C GLU A 65 11.35 4.92 -0.89
N LEU A 66 12.15 3.89 -1.21
CA LEU A 66 12.41 2.78 -0.31
C LEU A 66 13.62 3.12 0.55
N LYS A 67 13.37 3.34 1.83
CA LYS A 67 14.40 3.58 2.83
C LYS A 67 14.80 2.23 3.43
N LEU A 68 16.07 1.88 3.32
CA LEU A 68 16.63 0.69 3.97
C LEU A 68 17.13 1.07 5.36
N ALA A 69 16.46 0.58 6.39
CA ALA A 69 16.85 0.80 7.78
C ALA A 69 17.76 -0.33 8.26
N LEU A 70 18.97 0.03 8.67
CA LEU A 70 19.94 -0.93 9.19
C LEU A 70 19.68 -1.18 10.69
N PRO A 71 19.40 -2.43 11.12
CA PRO A 71 19.23 -2.75 12.53
C PRO A 71 20.51 -2.39 13.32
N ARG A 72 20.32 -1.71 14.44
CA ARG A 72 21.40 -1.29 15.36
C ARG A 72 21.25 -2.02 16.69
N PRO A 73 22.27 -2.06 17.54
CA PRO A 73 22.19 -2.64 18.89
C PRO A 73 20.99 -2.14 19.70
N ALA A 74 20.65 -0.85 19.58
CA ALA A 74 19.48 -0.26 20.23
C ALA A 74 18.15 -0.94 19.88
N VAL A 75 18.02 -1.54 18.68
CA VAL A 75 16.83 -2.33 18.30
C VAL A 75 16.75 -3.61 19.14
N SER A 76 17.89 -4.29 19.34
CA SER A 76 17.93 -5.48 20.22
C SER A 76 17.64 -5.13 21.67
N GLU A 77 18.21 -4.03 22.18
CA GLU A 77 17.95 -3.52 23.54
C GLU A 77 16.47 -3.17 23.75
N ALA A 78 15.83 -2.57 22.75
CA ALA A 78 14.41 -2.26 22.80
C ALA A 78 13.55 -3.54 22.83
N ILE A 79 13.90 -4.56 22.05
CA ILE A 79 13.23 -5.88 22.08
C ILE A 79 13.44 -6.56 23.43
N ASP A 80 14.65 -6.50 24.01
CA ASP A 80 14.94 -7.07 25.32
C ASP A 80 14.14 -6.39 26.45
N SER A 81 13.96 -5.08 26.34
CA SER A 81 13.16 -4.31 27.31
C SER A 81 11.65 -4.50 27.12
N PHE A 82 11.20 -4.67 25.88
CA PHE A 82 9.78 -4.84 25.56
C PHE A 82 9.28 -6.26 25.80
N GLU A 83 10.14 -7.28 25.62
CA GLU A 83 9.83 -8.71 25.77
C GLU A 83 8.58 -9.11 24.96
N PRO A 84 8.60 -8.99 23.61
CA PRO A 84 7.43 -9.28 22.80
C PRO A 84 7.08 -10.77 22.80
N ASP A 85 5.79 -11.08 22.85
CA ASP A 85 5.25 -12.41 22.66
C ASP A 85 5.29 -12.85 21.18
N LEU A 86 5.32 -11.86 20.26
CA LEU A 86 5.29 -12.07 18.82
C LEU A 86 6.08 -10.99 18.10
N ILE A 87 6.86 -11.40 17.11
CA ILE A 87 7.43 -10.49 16.11
C ILE A 87 6.68 -10.67 14.78
N HIS A 88 6.23 -9.55 14.19
CA HIS A 88 5.63 -9.51 12.87
C HIS A 88 6.52 -8.69 11.91
N VAL A 89 7.07 -9.34 10.90
CA VAL A 89 7.90 -8.71 9.88
C VAL A 89 7.07 -8.45 8.62
N VAL A 90 7.04 -7.19 8.22
CA VAL A 90 6.28 -6.72 7.05
C VAL A 90 7.22 -6.50 5.89
N ASN A 91 7.04 -7.26 4.80
CA ASN A 91 7.93 -7.23 3.64
C ASN A 91 9.41 -7.36 4.05
N PRO A 92 9.90 -8.56 4.40
CA PRO A 92 11.25 -8.72 4.92
C PRO A 92 12.31 -8.24 3.92
N ALA A 93 12.76 -7.00 4.12
CA ALA A 93 13.95 -6.41 3.52
C ALA A 93 15.00 -6.25 4.63
N VAL A 94 15.76 -5.17 4.69
CA VAL A 94 16.92 -5.06 5.59
C VAL A 94 16.52 -5.04 7.07
N LEU A 95 15.56 -4.17 7.44
CA LEU A 95 15.06 -4.09 8.82
C LEU A 95 14.27 -5.35 9.19
N GLY A 96 13.47 -5.84 8.24
CA GLY A 96 12.73 -7.08 8.41
C GLY A 96 13.65 -8.30 8.61
N LEU A 97 14.75 -8.42 7.89
CA LEU A 97 15.75 -9.48 8.12
C LEU A 97 16.34 -9.37 9.53
N GLY A 98 16.56 -8.15 10.04
CA GLY A 98 16.95 -7.92 11.43
C GLY A 98 15.90 -8.43 12.42
N GLY A 99 14.62 -8.19 12.15
CA GLY A 99 13.50 -8.73 12.93
C GLY A 99 13.45 -10.26 12.93
N ILE A 100 13.67 -10.89 11.77
CA ILE A 100 13.75 -12.35 11.65
C ILE A 100 14.92 -12.90 12.47
N TRP A 101 16.09 -12.26 12.37
CA TRP A 101 17.27 -12.67 13.15
C TRP A 101 17.03 -12.57 14.66
N LEU A 102 16.40 -11.48 15.14
CA LEU A 102 16.03 -11.30 16.55
C LEU A 102 15.02 -12.34 17.00
N ALA A 103 13.95 -12.59 16.22
CA ALA A 103 12.96 -13.61 16.51
C ALA A 103 13.62 -14.99 16.72
N LYS A 104 14.54 -15.33 15.82
CA LYS A 104 15.24 -16.63 15.87
C LYS A 104 16.21 -16.74 17.05
N THR A 105 17.04 -15.71 17.27
CA THR A 105 18.06 -15.74 18.34
C THR A 105 17.45 -15.68 19.74
N LYS A 106 16.29 -15.04 19.88
CA LYS A 106 15.57 -14.89 21.15
C LYS A 106 14.42 -15.89 21.30
N SER A 107 14.22 -16.80 20.33
CA SER A 107 13.15 -17.82 20.33
C SER A 107 11.75 -17.19 20.47
N ILE A 108 11.53 -16.03 19.84
CA ILE A 108 10.24 -15.34 19.80
C ILE A 108 9.45 -15.83 18.58
N PRO A 109 8.16 -16.18 18.70
CA PRO A 109 7.30 -16.51 17.59
C PRO A 109 7.33 -15.46 16.47
N LEU A 110 7.43 -15.89 15.20
CA LEU A 110 7.56 -15.02 14.03
C LEU A 110 6.40 -15.19 13.08
N VAL A 111 5.77 -14.08 12.72
CA VAL A 111 4.86 -13.95 11.57
C VAL A 111 5.53 -13.05 10.54
N ALA A 112 5.40 -13.38 9.25
CA ALA A 112 5.83 -12.51 8.18
C ALA A 112 4.64 -12.16 7.28
N SER A 113 4.71 -11.04 6.57
CA SER A 113 3.69 -10.68 5.60
C SER A 113 4.30 -10.13 4.31
N TYR A 114 3.68 -10.51 3.19
CA TYR A 114 4.11 -10.17 1.85
C TYR A 114 3.15 -9.17 1.22
N HIS A 115 3.61 -7.94 0.99
CA HIS A 115 2.79 -6.84 0.50
C HIS A 115 3.24 -6.29 -0.86
N THR A 116 4.53 -6.42 -1.18
CA THR A 116 5.12 -5.86 -2.39
C THR A 116 5.76 -6.96 -3.23
N HIS A 117 5.36 -7.06 -4.48
CA HIS A 117 5.91 -8.05 -5.41
C HIS A 117 7.29 -7.61 -5.91
N LEU A 118 8.29 -7.62 -5.02
CA LEU A 118 9.66 -7.20 -5.34
C LEU A 118 10.25 -7.83 -6.61
N PRO A 119 10.04 -9.13 -6.92
CA PRO A 119 10.54 -9.73 -8.15
C PRO A 119 10.02 -9.05 -9.42
N LYS A 120 8.74 -8.69 -9.50
CA LYS A 120 8.18 -7.94 -10.65
C LYS A 120 8.79 -6.54 -10.80
N TYR A 121 9.21 -5.91 -9.70
CA TYR A 121 9.91 -4.64 -9.78
C TYR A 121 11.28 -4.79 -10.43
N LEU A 122 12.02 -5.87 -10.18
CA LEU A 122 13.31 -6.14 -10.86
C LEU A 122 13.15 -6.23 -12.37
N GLU A 123 12.10 -6.88 -12.87
CA GLU A 123 11.80 -6.92 -14.31
C GLU A 123 11.58 -5.51 -14.88
N HIS A 124 10.81 -4.70 -14.18
CA HIS A 124 10.47 -3.34 -14.61
C HIS A 124 11.71 -2.42 -14.68
N TYR A 125 12.71 -2.66 -13.82
CA TYR A 125 13.98 -1.92 -13.80
C TYR A 125 15.09 -2.57 -14.66
N GLY A 126 14.75 -3.55 -15.50
CA GLY A 126 15.72 -4.23 -16.37
C GLY A 126 16.70 -5.15 -15.65
N MET A 127 16.41 -5.49 -14.40
CA MET A 127 17.20 -6.38 -13.53
C MET A 127 16.60 -7.78 -13.39
N GLY A 128 15.77 -8.22 -14.32
CA GLY A 128 15.07 -9.51 -14.27
C GLY A 128 16.00 -10.73 -14.11
N MET A 129 17.27 -10.60 -14.51
CA MET A 129 18.28 -11.65 -14.30
C MET A 129 18.50 -11.98 -12.80
N LEU A 130 18.20 -11.05 -11.89
CA LEU A 130 18.32 -11.24 -10.45
C LEU A 130 17.05 -11.85 -9.80
N GLU A 131 15.97 -11.99 -10.55
CA GLU A 131 14.70 -12.51 -10.04
C GLU A 131 14.82 -13.87 -9.35
N PRO A 132 15.50 -14.89 -9.93
CA PRO A 132 15.64 -16.20 -9.28
C PRO A 132 16.38 -16.12 -7.94
N LEU A 133 17.42 -15.29 -7.86
CA LEU A 133 18.17 -15.07 -6.62
C LEU A 133 17.30 -14.40 -5.56
N LEU A 134 16.51 -13.40 -5.95
CA LEU A 134 15.60 -12.72 -5.02
C LEU A 134 14.53 -13.68 -4.49
N TRP A 135 13.99 -14.57 -5.32
CA TRP A 135 13.04 -15.60 -4.88
C TRP A 135 13.65 -16.55 -3.84
N GLU A 136 14.90 -16.99 -4.03
CA GLU A 136 15.57 -17.85 -3.04
C GLU A 136 15.82 -17.10 -1.71
N LEU A 137 16.17 -15.81 -1.76
CA LEU A 137 16.32 -14.98 -0.57
C LEU A 137 14.97 -14.79 0.16
N LEU A 138 13.90 -14.47 -0.59
CA LEU A 138 12.56 -14.33 -0.02
C LEU A 138 12.08 -15.65 0.59
N LYS A 139 12.27 -16.77 -0.09
CA LYS A 139 11.95 -18.10 0.41
C LYS A 139 12.71 -18.41 1.71
N ALA A 140 14.01 -18.16 1.74
CA ALA A 140 14.83 -18.37 2.93
C ALA A 140 14.37 -17.51 4.12
N ALA A 141 13.97 -16.26 3.87
CA ALA A 141 13.46 -15.34 4.90
C ALA A 141 12.07 -15.76 5.40
N HIS A 142 11.11 -15.94 4.49
CA HIS A 142 9.73 -16.27 4.82
C HIS A 142 9.56 -17.63 5.47
N ASN A 143 10.38 -18.64 5.10
CA ASN A 143 10.32 -19.97 5.71
C ASN A 143 10.88 -20.02 7.16
N GLN A 144 11.35 -18.90 7.72
CA GLN A 144 11.63 -18.78 9.14
C GLN A 144 10.35 -18.47 9.96
N ALA A 145 9.29 -18.01 9.31
CA ALA A 145 8.03 -17.63 9.97
C ALA A 145 7.12 -18.84 10.18
N LEU A 146 6.37 -18.82 11.28
CA LEU A 146 5.32 -19.77 11.58
C LEU A 146 4.10 -19.58 10.66
N LEU A 147 3.91 -18.37 10.16
CA LEU A 147 2.82 -17.99 9.27
C LEU A 147 3.28 -16.87 8.35
N ASN A 148 2.94 -17.00 7.06
CA ASN A 148 3.19 -16.00 6.03
C ASN A 148 1.87 -15.45 5.51
N LEU A 149 1.56 -14.20 5.84
CA LEU A 149 0.32 -13.54 5.47
C LEU A 149 0.45 -12.88 4.08
N CYS A 150 -0.47 -13.21 3.20
CA CYS A 150 -0.51 -12.73 1.82
C CYS A 150 -1.71 -11.83 1.57
N THR A 151 -1.57 -10.90 0.64
CA THR A 151 -2.59 -9.87 0.38
C THR A 151 -3.72 -10.32 -0.57
N SER A 152 -3.55 -11.46 -1.25
CA SER A 152 -4.56 -12.04 -2.15
C SER A 152 -4.39 -13.55 -2.27
N THR A 153 -5.45 -14.24 -2.70
CA THR A 153 -5.40 -15.69 -2.97
C THR A 153 -4.43 -16.04 -4.11
N ALA A 154 -4.32 -15.18 -5.13
CA ALA A 154 -3.31 -15.33 -6.17
C ALA A 154 -1.89 -15.28 -5.59
N MET A 155 -1.65 -14.39 -4.63
CA MET A 155 -0.35 -14.26 -3.94
C MET A 155 -0.06 -15.47 -3.04
N VAL A 156 -1.07 -16.02 -2.35
CA VAL A 156 -0.95 -17.27 -1.58
C VAL A 156 -0.46 -18.40 -2.50
N GLN A 157 -1.11 -18.54 -3.66
CA GLN A 157 -0.73 -19.58 -4.64
C GLN A 157 0.67 -19.37 -5.19
N GLU A 158 1.00 -18.16 -5.64
CA GLU A 158 2.32 -17.83 -6.20
C GLU A 158 3.45 -18.09 -5.19
N LEU A 159 3.31 -17.64 -3.94
CA LEU A 159 4.31 -17.85 -2.90
C LEU A 159 4.47 -19.36 -2.58
N SER A 160 3.37 -20.09 -2.54
CA SER A 160 3.38 -21.55 -2.37
C SER A 160 4.11 -22.26 -3.52
N ASP A 161 3.86 -21.85 -4.76
CA ASP A 161 4.53 -22.40 -5.96
C ASP A 161 6.05 -22.09 -5.96
N LYS A 162 6.45 -20.97 -5.35
CA LYS A 162 7.86 -20.62 -5.13
C LYS A 162 8.49 -21.32 -3.92
N GLY A 163 7.75 -22.16 -3.20
CA GLY A 163 8.22 -22.96 -2.06
C GLY A 163 8.25 -22.22 -0.73
N ILE A 164 7.51 -21.12 -0.61
CA ILE A 164 7.26 -20.46 0.68
C ILE A 164 6.13 -21.22 1.37
N GLN A 165 6.40 -21.65 2.61
CA GLN A 165 5.52 -22.51 3.40
C GLN A 165 4.60 -21.67 4.31
N HIS A 166 3.55 -22.32 4.86
CA HIS A 166 2.64 -21.71 5.84
C HIS A 166 2.05 -20.37 5.37
N THR A 167 1.65 -20.32 4.10
CA THR A 167 1.01 -19.15 3.51
C THR A 167 -0.48 -19.13 3.82
N ASP A 168 -1.01 -17.97 4.20
CA ASP A 168 -2.43 -17.76 4.42
C ASP A 168 -2.83 -16.34 3.98
N LEU A 169 -4.13 -16.15 3.79
CA LEU A 169 -4.68 -14.89 3.33
C LEU A 169 -4.85 -13.91 4.50
N TRP A 170 -4.16 -12.79 4.41
CA TRP A 170 -4.53 -11.62 5.22
C TRP A 170 -5.74 -10.96 4.57
N GLN A 171 -6.91 -11.26 5.08
CA GLN A 171 -8.16 -10.79 4.51
C GLN A 171 -8.18 -9.27 4.32
N ARG A 172 -8.77 -8.85 3.21
CA ARG A 172 -8.95 -7.44 2.89
C ARG A 172 -10.09 -6.89 3.72
N GLY A 173 -9.96 -5.64 4.15
CA GLY A 173 -11.02 -4.89 4.78
C GLY A 173 -11.03 -3.46 4.27
N VAL A 174 -12.19 -2.85 4.24
CA VAL A 174 -12.43 -1.43 3.97
C VAL A 174 -13.29 -0.87 5.08
N ASP A 175 -13.10 0.39 5.38
CA ASP A 175 -13.89 1.12 6.36
C ASP A 175 -15.23 1.52 5.73
N THR A 176 -16.26 0.70 5.92
CA THR A 176 -17.60 0.91 5.34
C THR A 176 -18.41 2.00 6.05
N GLU A 177 -17.95 2.47 7.21
CA GLU A 177 -18.54 3.64 7.88
C GLU A 177 -18.02 4.92 7.23
N LEU A 178 -16.70 4.97 6.94
CA LEU A 178 -16.10 6.09 6.24
C LEU A 178 -16.46 6.10 4.75
N PHE A 179 -16.29 4.97 4.04
CA PHE A 179 -16.60 4.89 2.61
C PHE A 179 -18.05 4.43 2.40
N SER A 180 -18.95 5.41 2.27
CA SER A 180 -20.39 5.19 2.11
C SER A 180 -20.93 5.97 0.92
N PRO A 181 -21.90 5.40 0.15
CA PRO A 181 -22.60 6.10 -0.92
C PRO A 181 -23.32 7.39 -0.44
N GLU A 182 -23.62 7.46 0.85
CA GLU A 182 -24.30 8.61 1.47
C GLU A 182 -23.45 9.89 1.44
N LEU A 183 -22.12 9.75 1.28
CA LEU A 183 -21.21 10.89 1.16
C LEU A 183 -21.17 11.52 -0.24
N ARG A 184 -22.04 11.07 -1.17
CA ARG A 184 -22.19 11.71 -2.48
C ARG A 184 -22.53 13.19 -2.32
N SER A 185 -21.75 14.06 -2.96
CA SER A 185 -21.85 15.50 -2.83
C SER A 185 -21.76 16.20 -4.18
N ASN A 186 -22.72 17.08 -4.47
CA ASN A 186 -22.68 17.91 -5.67
C ASN A 186 -21.47 18.88 -5.65
N ALA A 187 -21.10 19.39 -4.49
CA ALA A 187 -19.93 20.27 -4.36
C ALA A 187 -18.64 19.50 -4.68
N MET A 188 -18.51 18.25 -4.18
CA MET A 188 -17.37 17.40 -4.51
C MET A 188 -17.39 17.04 -6.00
N ARG A 189 -18.54 16.69 -6.57
CA ARG A 189 -18.66 16.41 -8.00
C ARG A 189 -18.21 17.59 -8.85
N GLN A 190 -18.63 18.81 -8.54
CA GLN A 190 -18.15 20.03 -9.22
C GLN A 190 -16.64 20.22 -9.10
N ARG A 191 -16.06 20.02 -7.91
CA ARG A 191 -14.61 20.07 -7.70
C ARG A 191 -13.85 19.05 -8.57
N LEU A 192 -14.40 17.82 -8.71
CA LEU A 192 -13.82 16.76 -9.52
C LEU A 192 -13.96 17.04 -11.03
N MET A 193 -15.06 17.65 -11.46
CA MET A 193 -15.27 18.08 -12.84
C MET A 193 -14.40 19.28 -13.24
N GLY A 194 -13.89 20.05 -12.28
CA GLY A 194 -13.20 21.32 -12.54
C GLY A 194 -14.16 22.39 -13.06
N ASP A 195 -13.64 23.31 -13.88
CA ASP A 195 -14.43 24.39 -14.49
C ASP A 195 -15.28 23.91 -15.68
N GLN A 196 -15.50 22.63 -15.81
CA GLN A 196 -16.25 22.00 -16.90
C GLN A 196 -17.75 21.95 -16.58
N ASP A 197 -18.55 21.85 -17.65
CA ASP A 197 -19.98 21.63 -17.56
C ASP A 197 -20.28 20.30 -16.80
N ASP A 198 -21.22 20.30 -15.86
CA ASP A 198 -21.63 19.16 -15.04
C ASP A 198 -22.32 18.02 -15.84
N ARG A 199 -22.43 18.17 -17.14
CA ARG A 199 -23.00 17.15 -18.02
C ARG A 199 -21.96 16.13 -18.43
N GLY A 200 -22.33 14.85 -18.32
CA GLY A 200 -21.48 13.71 -18.70
C GLY A 200 -21.09 12.81 -17.53
N ALA A 201 -20.51 11.65 -17.86
CA ALA A 201 -20.02 10.70 -16.87
C ALA A 201 -18.72 11.20 -16.22
N LEU A 202 -18.64 11.16 -14.90
CA LEU A 202 -17.43 11.43 -14.15
C LEU A 202 -16.66 10.13 -13.88
N LEU A 203 -15.59 9.94 -14.62
CA LEU A 203 -14.63 8.85 -14.42
C LEU A 203 -13.61 9.26 -13.36
N LEU A 204 -13.32 8.37 -12.45
CA LEU A 204 -12.44 8.63 -11.32
C LEU A 204 -11.24 7.69 -11.33
N TYR A 205 -10.05 8.22 -11.09
CA TYR A 205 -8.87 7.48 -10.67
C TYR A 205 -8.40 8.03 -9.33
N VAL A 206 -8.08 7.13 -8.41
CA VAL A 206 -7.49 7.48 -7.10
C VAL A 206 -6.25 6.65 -6.88
N GLY A 207 -5.16 7.31 -6.57
CA GLY A 207 -3.90 6.64 -6.25
C GLY A 207 -2.68 7.48 -6.57
N ARG A 208 -1.50 6.88 -6.32
CA ARG A 208 -0.24 7.50 -6.64
C ARG A 208 -0.10 7.69 -8.16
N LEU A 209 0.34 8.88 -8.57
CA LEU A 209 0.62 9.20 -9.97
C LEU A 209 2.05 8.75 -10.32
N SER A 210 2.19 7.47 -10.68
CA SER A 210 3.48 6.83 -10.98
C SER A 210 3.36 5.89 -12.20
N ALA A 211 4.46 5.66 -12.90
CA ALA A 211 4.48 4.97 -14.19
C ALA A 211 3.93 3.54 -14.14
N GLU A 212 4.18 2.81 -13.04
CA GLU A 212 3.69 1.45 -12.83
C GLU A 212 2.16 1.35 -12.71
N LYS A 213 1.48 2.47 -12.44
CA LYS A 213 0.01 2.53 -12.40
C LYS A 213 -0.64 2.62 -13.77
N GLN A 214 0.13 2.86 -14.82
CA GLN A 214 -0.31 2.84 -16.23
C GLN A 214 -1.54 3.73 -16.52
N ILE A 215 -1.60 4.89 -15.87
CA ILE A 215 -2.76 5.83 -15.92
C ILE A 215 -3.01 6.31 -17.35
N GLU A 216 -1.99 6.39 -18.17
CA GLU A 216 -2.04 6.78 -19.59
C GLU A 216 -3.05 5.92 -20.39
N ARG A 217 -3.29 4.68 -19.96
CA ARG A 217 -4.24 3.76 -20.61
C ARG A 217 -5.70 4.20 -20.50
N ILE A 218 -5.99 5.23 -19.69
CA ILE A 218 -7.33 5.81 -19.58
C ILE A 218 -7.64 6.72 -20.77
N LYS A 219 -6.65 7.32 -21.44
CA LYS A 219 -6.89 8.27 -22.53
C LYS A 219 -7.77 7.73 -23.67
N PRO A 220 -7.57 6.50 -24.18
CA PRO A 220 -8.46 5.91 -25.18
C PRO A 220 -9.92 5.80 -24.73
N VAL A 221 -10.18 5.68 -23.42
CA VAL A 221 -11.55 5.66 -22.89
C VAL A 221 -12.21 7.03 -23.05
N LEU A 222 -11.47 8.11 -22.79
CA LEU A 222 -11.95 9.49 -23.00
C LEU A 222 -12.17 9.80 -24.48
N GLU A 223 -11.34 9.28 -25.34
CA GLU A 223 -11.50 9.43 -26.80
C GLU A 223 -12.74 8.71 -27.32
N ALA A 224 -13.09 7.57 -26.72
CA ALA A 224 -14.31 6.82 -27.04
C ALA A 224 -15.58 7.42 -26.40
N LEU A 225 -15.45 8.20 -25.34
CA LEU A 225 -16.52 8.81 -24.56
C LEU A 225 -16.30 10.34 -24.46
N PRO A 226 -16.55 11.11 -25.53
CA PRO A 226 -16.18 12.54 -25.60
C PRO A 226 -16.90 13.41 -24.56
N ASP A 227 -18.06 12.98 -24.06
CA ASP A 227 -18.79 13.68 -22.99
C ASP A 227 -18.34 13.28 -21.58
N ALA A 228 -17.45 12.27 -21.43
CA ALA A 228 -16.95 11.87 -20.13
C ALA A 228 -15.87 12.85 -19.64
N ARG A 229 -15.78 12.95 -18.32
CA ARG A 229 -14.77 13.72 -17.58
C ARG A 229 -13.92 12.77 -16.77
N LEU A 230 -12.63 13.06 -16.63
CA LEU A 230 -11.71 12.29 -15.79
C LEU A 230 -11.23 13.14 -14.61
N ALA A 231 -11.38 12.64 -13.40
CA ALA A 231 -10.71 13.20 -12.23
C ALA A 231 -9.59 12.27 -11.76
N LEU A 232 -8.37 12.82 -11.68
CA LEU A 232 -7.20 12.15 -11.14
C LEU A 232 -6.95 12.66 -9.72
N VAL A 233 -7.25 11.83 -8.73
CA VAL A 233 -7.05 12.12 -7.30
C VAL A 233 -5.76 11.46 -6.82
N GLY A 234 -4.86 12.25 -6.29
CA GLY A 234 -3.55 11.84 -5.82
C GLY A 234 -2.43 12.71 -6.37
N ASP A 235 -1.20 12.31 -6.06
CA ASP A 235 0.01 12.96 -6.53
C ASP A 235 1.12 11.93 -6.74
N GLY A 236 2.23 12.34 -7.37
CA GLY A 236 3.37 11.45 -7.59
C GLY A 236 4.34 11.93 -8.67
N PRO A 237 5.46 11.21 -8.82
CA PRO A 237 6.55 11.62 -9.70
C PRO A 237 6.18 11.68 -11.18
N HIS A 238 5.09 11.03 -11.58
CA HIS A 238 4.63 10.99 -12.98
C HIS A 238 3.59 12.07 -13.33
N ARG A 239 3.26 12.94 -12.37
CA ARG A 239 2.22 13.97 -12.53
C ARG A 239 2.43 14.85 -13.77
N GLN A 240 3.64 15.41 -13.94
CA GLN A 240 3.92 16.33 -15.06
C GLN A 240 3.77 15.64 -16.43
N GLN A 241 4.20 14.36 -16.53
CA GLN A 241 4.04 13.57 -17.75
C GLN A 241 2.56 13.30 -18.04
N LEU A 242 1.77 13.01 -17.00
CA LEU A 242 0.32 12.79 -17.15
C LEU A 242 -0.41 14.08 -17.53
N GLU A 243 -0.08 15.22 -16.94
CA GLU A 243 -0.64 16.52 -17.33
C GLU A 243 -0.42 16.78 -18.82
N LYS A 244 0.80 16.54 -19.32
CA LYS A 244 1.12 16.64 -20.76
C LYS A 244 0.38 15.58 -21.60
N HIS A 245 0.27 14.34 -21.10
CA HIS A 245 -0.38 13.24 -21.81
C HIS A 245 -1.88 13.50 -22.00
N PHE A 246 -2.55 14.05 -20.99
CA PHE A 246 -3.98 14.36 -20.98
C PHE A 246 -4.30 15.78 -21.48
N GLU A 247 -3.29 16.52 -21.97
CA GLU A 247 -3.53 17.85 -22.56
C GLU A 247 -4.57 17.76 -23.68
N GLY A 248 -5.52 18.70 -23.68
CA GLY A 248 -6.63 18.74 -24.63
C GLY A 248 -7.79 17.77 -24.31
N THR A 249 -7.72 17.00 -23.23
CA THR A 249 -8.83 16.18 -22.74
C THR A 249 -9.55 16.86 -21.57
N ALA A 250 -10.78 16.41 -21.26
CA ALA A 250 -11.54 16.88 -20.09
C ALA A 250 -11.05 16.19 -18.81
N THR A 251 -9.79 16.43 -18.43
CA THR A 251 -9.14 15.81 -17.25
C THR A 251 -8.80 16.85 -16.19
N THR A 252 -9.20 16.57 -14.95
CA THR A 252 -8.92 17.40 -13.76
C THR A 252 -7.90 16.69 -12.86
N PHE A 253 -6.81 17.36 -12.51
CA PHE A 253 -5.82 16.90 -11.54
C PHE A 253 -6.15 17.50 -10.16
N VAL A 254 -6.83 16.73 -9.32
CA VAL A 254 -7.41 17.20 -8.04
C VAL A 254 -6.37 17.36 -6.94
N GLY A 255 -5.27 16.60 -7.02
CA GLY A 255 -4.29 16.49 -5.94
C GLY A 255 -4.71 15.45 -4.89
N TYR A 256 -4.02 15.48 -3.75
CA TYR A 256 -4.23 14.53 -2.67
C TYR A 256 -5.51 14.84 -1.90
N LEU A 257 -6.34 13.81 -1.66
CA LEU A 257 -7.51 13.84 -0.78
C LEU A 257 -7.36 12.77 0.29
N ALA A 258 -7.97 12.96 1.47
CA ALA A 258 -7.96 12.00 2.58
C ALA A 258 -9.28 12.05 3.37
N GLY A 259 -9.53 11.03 4.19
CA GLY A 259 -10.70 10.96 5.07
C GLY A 259 -12.03 11.13 4.33
N GLU A 260 -12.91 11.95 4.88
CA GLU A 260 -14.26 12.20 4.32
C GLU A 260 -14.22 12.86 2.92
N GLU A 261 -13.21 13.70 2.63
CA GLU A 261 -13.07 14.27 1.28
C GLU A 261 -12.78 13.18 0.25
N LEU A 262 -11.93 12.21 0.57
CA LEU A 262 -11.64 11.07 -0.31
C LEU A 262 -12.86 10.17 -0.47
N ALA A 263 -13.56 9.87 0.62
CA ALA A 263 -14.78 9.07 0.59
C ALA A 263 -15.88 9.75 -0.23
N SER A 264 -16.06 11.06 -0.08
CA SER A 264 -16.98 11.86 -0.89
C SER A 264 -16.58 11.89 -2.37
N ALA A 265 -15.28 11.91 -2.67
CA ALA A 265 -14.80 11.83 -4.06
C ALA A 265 -15.21 10.51 -4.72
N TYR A 266 -14.99 9.37 -4.05
CA TYR A 266 -15.46 8.07 -4.56
C TYR A 266 -16.98 8.03 -4.76
N ALA A 267 -17.74 8.45 -3.74
CA ALA A 267 -19.21 8.43 -3.80
C ALA A 267 -19.78 9.35 -4.90
N SER A 268 -19.03 10.38 -5.31
CA SER A 268 -19.45 11.36 -6.31
C SER A 268 -19.07 10.98 -7.75
N GLY A 269 -18.18 9.99 -7.95
CA GLY A 269 -17.82 9.45 -9.25
C GLY A 269 -18.91 8.51 -9.82
N ASP A 270 -18.94 8.41 -11.15
CA ASP A 270 -19.89 7.49 -11.84
C ASP A 270 -19.22 6.15 -12.17
N ALA A 271 -17.89 6.12 -12.34
CA ALA A 271 -17.08 4.91 -12.45
C ALA A 271 -15.65 5.16 -12.00
N PHE A 272 -15.09 4.21 -11.28
CA PHE A 272 -13.70 4.18 -10.89
C PHE A 272 -12.87 3.36 -11.87
N LEU A 273 -11.83 3.95 -12.45
CA LEU A 273 -10.97 3.29 -13.43
C LEU A 273 -9.65 2.88 -12.79
N PHE A 274 -9.31 1.60 -12.93
CA PHE A 274 -8.10 1.04 -12.36
C PHE A 274 -7.25 0.32 -13.42
N PRO A 275 -6.38 1.03 -14.16
CA PRO A 275 -5.60 0.48 -15.27
C PRO A 275 -4.36 -0.31 -14.84
N SER A 276 -3.98 -0.27 -13.54
CA SER A 276 -2.80 -0.95 -13.01
C SER A 276 -2.88 -2.46 -13.18
N SER A 277 -1.79 -3.08 -13.59
CA SER A 277 -1.64 -4.53 -13.69
C SER A 277 -0.67 -5.12 -12.65
N THR A 278 -0.15 -4.30 -11.73
CA THR A 278 0.87 -4.69 -10.75
C THR A 278 0.38 -4.58 -9.30
N GLU A 279 -0.92 -4.43 -9.10
CA GLU A 279 -1.49 -4.23 -7.76
C GLU A 279 -1.62 -5.56 -7.01
N THR A 280 -1.16 -5.58 -5.77
CA THR A 280 -1.26 -6.77 -4.91
C THR A 280 -2.46 -6.72 -3.96
N LEU A 281 -2.84 -5.54 -3.49
CA LEU A 281 -3.90 -5.37 -2.48
C LEU A 281 -5.15 -4.66 -3.01
N GLY A 282 -4.98 -3.59 -3.78
CA GLY A 282 -6.07 -2.85 -4.42
C GLY A 282 -7.09 -2.28 -3.43
N LEU A 283 -6.66 -1.71 -2.29
CA LEU A 283 -7.56 -1.09 -1.31
C LEU A 283 -8.48 -0.05 -1.94
N VAL A 284 -7.96 0.74 -2.87
CA VAL A 284 -8.73 1.75 -3.62
C VAL A 284 -9.93 1.16 -4.37
N LEU A 285 -9.86 -0.12 -4.78
CA LEU A 285 -10.98 -0.83 -5.40
C LEU A 285 -12.09 -1.10 -4.37
N LEU A 286 -11.69 -1.53 -3.16
CA LEU A 286 -12.65 -1.79 -2.07
C LEU A 286 -13.26 -0.49 -1.56
N GLU A 287 -12.49 0.59 -1.49
CA GLU A 287 -12.96 1.93 -1.12
C GLU A 287 -14.00 2.44 -2.13
N ALA A 288 -13.71 2.31 -3.43
CA ALA A 288 -14.66 2.67 -4.48
C ALA A 288 -15.94 1.86 -4.39
N MET A 289 -15.85 0.52 -4.25
CA MET A 289 -17.01 -0.36 -4.11
C MET A 289 -17.83 -0.05 -2.87
N ALA A 290 -17.20 0.20 -1.71
CA ALA A 290 -17.87 0.56 -0.47
C ALA A 290 -18.61 1.91 -0.61
N ALA A 291 -18.01 2.88 -1.31
CA ALA A 291 -18.62 4.16 -1.62
C ALA A 291 -19.70 4.09 -2.73
N GLY A 292 -20.03 2.89 -3.23
CA GLY A 292 -21.03 2.70 -4.28
C GLY A 292 -20.58 3.10 -5.69
N CYS A 293 -19.29 3.35 -5.91
CA CYS A 293 -18.73 3.67 -7.22
C CYS A 293 -18.41 2.37 -8.00
N PRO A 294 -19.01 2.13 -9.18
CA PRO A 294 -18.69 0.99 -10.03
C PRO A 294 -17.24 0.97 -10.43
N VAL A 295 -16.61 -0.21 -10.43
CA VAL A 295 -15.19 -0.37 -10.71
C VAL A 295 -14.94 -1.01 -12.06
N VAL A 296 -14.04 -0.42 -12.85
CA VAL A 296 -13.53 -0.98 -14.10
C VAL A 296 -12.01 -1.15 -13.95
N GLY A 297 -11.58 -2.40 -13.86
CA GLY A 297 -10.16 -2.76 -13.66
C GLY A 297 -9.57 -3.49 -14.85
N ALA A 298 -8.24 -3.44 -14.99
CA ALA A 298 -7.52 -4.29 -15.94
C ALA A 298 -7.65 -5.76 -15.51
N ASN A 299 -8.03 -6.65 -16.46
CA ASN A 299 -8.12 -8.09 -16.19
C ASN A 299 -6.71 -8.73 -16.22
N ARG A 300 -5.86 -8.28 -15.31
CA ARG A 300 -4.49 -8.78 -15.08
C ARG A 300 -4.08 -8.47 -13.64
N GLY A 301 -3.62 -9.45 -12.93
CA GLY A 301 -3.13 -9.30 -11.56
C GLY A 301 -3.27 -10.57 -10.75
#